data_d3fffeeff856d9e33a26a618d8bfaa85
#
_entry.id   d3fffeeff856d9e33a26a618d8bfaa85
#
_cell.length_a   1.000
_cell.length_b   1.000
_cell.length_c   1.000
_cell.angle_alpha   90.00
_cell.angle_beta   90.00
_cell.angle_gamma   90.00
#
_symmetry.space_group_name_H-M   'P 1'
#
loop_
_entity.id
_entity.type
_entity.pdbx_description
1 polymer ?
#
loop_
_entity_poly.entity_id
_entity_poly.type
_entity_poly.pdbx_seq_one_letter_code
_entity_poly.pdbx_strand_id
1 'polypeptide(L)'
;MAVAGVPVLILKEGTQRTYGREALRNNILAAKVMAELLKTSLGPRGLDKMLVDAFGDIVVTNDGATIVKEMEVQHPAAKLLVEVAKAQDAEVGDGTTSVVVLAGTLLEKAEKLLDENIHPSIIMSGYTKAQAKALEILENVAVPVDVENEAELRKIVDTTISSKYTGHGPEKQKIMDMVVEAIKIIAEKKSDGGYKVDLDLVKIEKKKGGSLLDSRLIRGVVLDKEVVHPGMPKRVENAKILVLDAPLEIQKPDITTKIRVTDIEQLDRFLEEETRLLKDMVEKIAATGASVVITQKGIDDVAQHFLAKKGILAVRRVKRSDIEKVARATG
;
A
#
# COMPACT_ATOMS: atom_id res chain seq x y z
N MET A 1 9.82 -15.87 62.83
CA MET A 1 10.15 -16.55 61.58
C MET A 1 9.75 -15.62 60.45
N ALA A 2 10.70 -14.98 59.82
CA ALA A 2 10.43 -14.11 58.66
C ALA A 2 10.31 -14.99 57.42
N VAL A 3 9.19 -14.97 56.79
CA VAL A 3 8.95 -15.62 55.49
C VAL A 3 9.75 -14.82 54.47
N ALA A 4 10.87 -15.40 54.01
CA ALA A 4 11.61 -14.83 52.89
C ALA A 4 10.68 -14.81 51.66
N GLY A 5 10.23 -13.61 51.31
CA GLY A 5 9.40 -13.44 50.12
C GLY A 5 10.21 -13.78 48.86
N VAL A 6 9.73 -14.71 48.09
CA VAL A 6 10.24 -14.98 46.76
C VAL A 6 10.14 -13.68 45.94
N PRO A 7 11.26 -13.19 45.35
CA PRO A 7 11.18 -11.96 44.56
C PRO A 7 10.21 -12.19 43.39
N VAL A 8 9.12 -11.45 43.38
CA VAL A 8 8.17 -11.46 42.27
C VAL A 8 8.83 -10.76 41.10
N LEU A 9 9.28 -11.53 40.12
CA LEU A 9 9.77 -11.02 38.82
C LEU A 9 8.59 -10.44 38.04
N ILE A 10 8.42 -9.12 38.13
CA ILE A 10 7.34 -8.43 37.39
C ILE A 10 7.70 -8.23 35.90
N LEU A 11 9.00 -8.31 35.55
CA LEU A 11 9.50 -8.13 34.19
C LEU A 11 10.05 -9.44 33.65
N LYS A 12 9.94 -9.64 32.33
CA LYS A 12 10.54 -10.80 31.64
C LYS A 12 12.06 -10.81 31.83
N GLU A 13 12.65 -12.02 31.90
CA GLU A 13 14.11 -12.17 31.88
C GLU A 13 14.70 -11.47 30.64
N GLY A 14 15.84 -10.78 30.85
CA GLY A 14 16.49 -10.01 29.77
C GLY A 14 15.95 -8.60 29.56
N THR A 15 14.94 -8.14 30.32
CA THR A 15 14.45 -6.77 30.22
C THR A 15 15.50 -5.80 30.77
N GLN A 16 16.00 -4.91 29.90
CA GLN A 16 16.87 -3.79 30.31
C GLN A 16 16.03 -2.61 30.79
N ARG A 17 16.41 -2.02 31.87
CA ARG A 17 15.76 -0.84 32.46
C ARG A 17 16.74 0.28 32.72
N THR A 18 16.48 1.43 32.10
CA THR A 18 17.24 2.67 32.33
C THR A 18 16.38 3.73 33.03
N TYR A 19 17.00 4.65 33.78
CA TYR A 19 16.29 5.62 34.61
C TYR A 19 16.78 7.04 34.40
N GLY A 20 15.90 8.02 34.67
CA GLY A 20 16.25 9.44 34.81
C GLY A 20 16.92 9.99 33.55
N ARG A 21 18.02 10.73 33.77
CA ARG A 21 18.77 11.38 32.69
C ARG A 21 19.39 10.40 31.68
N GLU A 22 19.83 9.25 32.15
CA GLU A 22 20.38 8.22 31.25
C GLU A 22 19.35 7.71 30.26
N ALA A 23 18.12 7.45 30.71
CA ALA A 23 17.02 7.04 29.85
C ALA A 23 16.68 8.13 28.80
N LEU A 24 16.69 9.41 29.22
CA LEU A 24 16.46 10.53 28.28
C LEU A 24 17.56 10.61 27.22
N ARG A 25 18.83 10.52 27.62
CA ARG A 25 19.97 10.55 26.71
C ARG A 25 19.95 9.36 25.72
N ASN A 26 19.65 8.16 26.19
CA ASN A 26 19.56 6.98 25.33
C ASN A 26 18.44 7.12 24.29
N ASN A 27 17.29 7.66 24.68
CA ASN A 27 16.19 7.92 23.76
C ASN A 27 16.57 8.98 22.71
N ILE A 28 17.21 10.06 23.13
CA ILE A 28 17.67 11.13 22.23
C ILE A 28 18.75 10.59 21.27
N LEU A 29 19.69 9.83 21.79
CA LEU A 29 20.76 9.22 20.99
C LEU A 29 20.18 8.30 19.89
N ALA A 30 19.21 7.45 20.24
CA ALA A 30 18.55 6.59 19.27
C ALA A 30 17.84 7.39 18.15
N ALA A 31 17.15 8.47 18.52
CA ALA A 31 16.51 9.35 17.55
C ALA A 31 17.52 10.10 16.66
N LYS A 32 18.63 10.55 17.24
CA LYS A 32 19.72 11.22 16.53
C LYS A 32 20.36 10.28 15.51
N VAL A 33 20.65 9.04 15.90
CA VAL A 33 21.22 8.03 14.99
C VAL A 33 20.28 7.77 13.81
N MET A 34 18.98 7.64 14.05
CA MET A 34 17.99 7.48 12.99
C MET A 34 17.97 8.68 12.03
N ALA A 35 18.00 9.90 12.57
CA ALA A 35 18.03 11.11 11.75
C ALA A 35 19.31 11.21 10.91
N GLU A 36 20.47 10.93 11.48
CA GLU A 36 21.76 10.95 10.76
C GLU A 36 21.80 9.90 9.63
N LEU A 37 21.26 8.70 9.87
CA LEU A 37 21.15 7.66 8.84
C LEU A 37 20.32 8.12 7.65
N LEU A 38 19.22 8.82 7.88
CA LEU A 38 18.31 9.26 6.83
C LEU A 38 18.75 10.57 6.16
N LYS A 39 19.48 11.42 6.84
CA LYS A 39 19.89 12.74 6.39
C LYS A 39 20.61 12.74 5.05
N THR A 40 21.43 11.74 4.80
CA THR A 40 22.17 11.59 3.54
C THR A 40 21.29 11.17 2.35
N SER A 41 20.06 10.74 2.60
CA SER A 41 19.06 10.42 1.55
C SER A 41 18.07 11.56 1.28
N LEU A 42 18.24 12.72 1.95
CA LEU A 42 17.35 13.86 1.83
C LEU A 42 17.70 14.74 0.63
N GLY A 43 16.66 15.11 -0.12
CA GLY A 43 16.71 16.11 -1.19
C GLY A 43 17.19 15.55 -2.55
N PRO A 44 17.34 16.42 -3.57
CA PRO A 44 17.59 16.02 -4.96
C PRO A 44 18.98 15.43 -5.20
N ARG A 45 19.89 15.55 -4.21
CA ARG A 45 21.22 14.92 -4.22
C ARG A 45 21.34 13.84 -3.15
N GLY A 46 20.18 13.35 -2.65
CA GLY A 46 20.14 12.25 -1.69
C GLY A 46 20.74 10.98 -2.27
N LEU A 47 21.48 10.25 -1.42
CA LEU A 47 22.09 8.98 -1.79
C LEU A 47 21.11 7.84 -1.46
N ASP A 48 21.08 6.85 -2.35
CA ASP A 48 20.35 5.62 -2.09
C ASP A 48 20.99 4.82 -0.96
N LYS A 49 20.17 4.11 -0.20
CA LYS A 49 20.60 3.14 0.81
C LYS A 49 20.40 1.74 0.29
N MET A 50 21.40 0.92 0.47
CA MET A 50 21.30 -0.53 0.27
C MET A 50 21.04 -1.18 1.62
N LEU A 51 19.93 -1.86 1.74
CA LEU A 51 19.52 -2.61 2.91
C LEU A 51 19.56 -4.10 2.55
N VAL A 52 20.12 -4.90 3.43
CA VAL A 52 20.18 -6.36 3.27
C VAL A 52 19.57 -6.98 4.51
N ASP A 53 18.53 -7.79 4.32
CA ASP A 53 17.85 -8.46 5.42
C ASP A 53 18.58 -9.74 5.87
N ALA A 54 18.06 -10.41 6.90
CA ALA A 54 18.63 -11.65 7.43
C ALA A 54 18.57 -12.83 6.44
N PHE A 55 17.74 -12.75 5.40
CA PHE A 55 17.59 -13.77 4.37
C PHE A 55 18.47 -13.50 3.13
N GLY A 56 19.14 -12.33 3.09
CA GLY A 56 19.97 -11.90 1.98
C GLY A 56 19.21 -11.14 0.89
N ASP A 57 17.94 -10.80 1.11
CA ASP A 57 17.20 -9.94 0.20
C ASP A 57 17.73 -8.51 0.23
N ILE A 58 17.91 -7.92 -0.95
CA ILE A 58 18.52 -6.60 -1.11
C ILE A 58 17.47 -5.59 -1.54
N VAL A 59 17.32 -4.52 -0.77
CA VAL A 59 16.49 -3.36 -1.10
C VAL A 59 17.37 -2.14 -1.27
N VAL A 60 17.29 -1.47 -2.43
CA VAL A 60 17.99 -0.20 -2.70
C VAL A 60 16.94 0.89 -2.84
N THR A 61 17.01 1.90 -1.99
CA THR A 61 16.02 2.98 -1.94
C THR A 61 16.59 4.24 -1.30
N ASN A 62 16.04 5.40 -1.65
CA ASN A 62 16.25 6.67 -0.95
C ASN A 62 14.98 7.17 -0.25
N ASP A 63 13.90 6.40 -0.30
CA ASP A 63 12.66 6.74 0.37
C ASP A 63 12.74 6.50 1.87
N GLY A 64 12.47 7.55 2.67
CA GLY A 64 12.61 7.50 4.12
C GLY A 64 11.70 6.49 4.79
N ALA A 65 10.43 6.38 4.35
CA ALA A 65 9.49 5.41 4.91
C ALA A 65 9.93 3.98 4.61
N THR A 66 10.36 3.69 3.39
CA THR A 66 10.88 2.38 3.00
C THR A 66 12.15 2.04 3.78
N ILE A 67 13.10 2.98 3.89
CA ILE A 67 14.34 2.74 4.66
C ILE A 67 14.03 2.34 6.10
N VAL A 68 13.21 3.12 6.81
CA VAL A 68 12.92 2.84 8.22
C VAL A 68 12.04 1.61 8.43
N LYS A 69 11.24 1.23 7.44
CA LYS A 69 10.39 0.03 7.46
C LYS A 69 11.22 -1.24 7.31
N GLU A 70 12.20 -1.23 6.41
CA GLU A 70 13.09 -2.37 6.16
C GLU A 70 14.20 -2.48 7.22
N MET A 71 14.43 -1.43 8.01
CA MET A 71 15.37 -1.48 9.13
C MET A 71 14.78 -2.25 10.32
N GLU A 72 15.48 -3.27 10.79
CA GLU A 72 15.15 -3.98 12.03
C GLU A 72 15.52 -3.15 13.27
N VAL A 73 14.65 -2.22 13.63
CA VAL A 73 14.89 -1.30 14.75
C VAL A 73 14.44 -1.93 16.07
N GLN A 74 15.33 -2.04 17.05
CA GLN A 74 15.02 -2.61 18.37
C GLN A 74 14.67 -1.54 19.43
N HIS A 75 15.34 -0.40 19.39
CA HIS A 75 15.19 0.65 20.41
C HIS A 75 13.78 1.29 20.40
N PRO A 76 13.08 1.42 21.55
CA PRO A 76 11.71 1.94 21.60
C PRO A 76 11.53 3.33 20.98
N ALA A 77 12.44 4.28 21.28
CA ALA A 77 12.38 5.63 20.74
C ALA A 77 12.58 5.66 19.22
N ALA A 78 13.44 4.79 18.68
CA ALA A 78 13.61 4.68 17.24
C ALA A 78 12.38 4.03 16.57
N LYS A 79 11.71 3.07 17.23
CA LYS A 79 10.41 2.52 16.75
C LYS A 79 9.34 3.60 16.66
N LEU A 80 9.28 4.54 17.60
CA LEU A 80 8.37 5.68 17.51
C LEU A 80 8.64 6.53 16.26
N LEU A 81 9.90 6.76 15.91
CA LEU A 81 10.24 7.50 14.67
C LEU A 81 9.87 6.73 13.41
N VAL A 82 9.94 5.40 13.43
CA VAL A 82 9.43 4.56 12.35
C VAL A 82 7.92 4.77 12.17
N GLU A 83 7.15 4.78 13.26
CA GLU A 83 5.71 5.02 13.20
C GLU A 83 5.37 6.45 12.75
N VAL A 84 6.17 7.46 13.14
CA VAL A 84 6.02 8.83 12.64
C VAL A 84 6.24 8.89 11.12
N ALA A 85 7.28 8.22 10.61
CA ALA A 85 7.54 8.17 9.17
C ALA A 85 6.40 7.45 8.40
N LYS A 86 5.89 6.35 8.95
CA LYS A 86 4.75 5.62 8.36
C LYS A 86 3.47 6.46 8.35
N ALA A 87 3.20 7.19 9.43
CA ALA A 87 2.04 8.07 9.50
C ALA A 87 2.14 9.21 8.46
N GLN A 88 3.32 9.80 8.31
CA GLN A 88 3.59 10.81 7.28
C GLN A 88 3.40 10.25 5.88
N ASP A 89 3.85 9.01 5.62
CA ASP A 89 3.67 8.33 4.35
C ASP A 89 2.20 8.05 4.05
N ALA A 90 1.46 7.57 5.03
CA ALA A 90 0.04 7.24 4.87
C ALA A 90 -0.85 8.48 4.64
N GLU A 91 -0.53 9.61 5.28
CA GLU A 91 -1.36 10.82 5.22
C GLU A 91 -1.00 11.76 4.07
N VAL A 92 0.31 11.89 3.77
CA VAL A 92 0.83 12.87 2.81
C VAL A 92 1.53 12.20 1.63
N GLY A 93 2.17 11.04 1.84
CA GLY A 93 2.94 10.33 0.82
C GLY A 93 4.29 10.97 0.48
N ASP A 94 4.67 12.05 1.18
CA ASP A 94 5.94 12.76 0.99
C ASP A 94 6.45 13.32 2.32
N GLY A 95 7.74 13.74 2.35
CA GLY A 95 8.35 14.31 3.54
C GLY A 95 8.73 13.29 4.63
N THR A 96 8.69 12.01 4.36
CA THR A 96 9.00 10.92 5.29
C THR A 96 10.41 11.00 5.85
N THR A 97 11.40 11.32 5.02
CA THR A 97 12.78 11.58 5.44
C THR A 97 12.87 12.87 6.26
N SER A 98 12.21 13.93 5.80
CA SER A 98 12.24 15.26 6.44
C SER A 98 11.70 15.23 7.86
N VAL A 99 10.59 14.52 8.11
CA VAL A 99 9.98 14.46 9.45
C VAL A 99 10.90 13.76 10.47
N VAL A 100 11.58 12.69 10.06
CA VAL A 100 12.51 11.98 10.96
C VAL A 100 13.77 12.83 11.24
N VAL A 101 14.32 13.47 10.20
CA VAL A 101 15.49 14.36 10.35
C VAL A 101 15.14 15.55 11.23
N LEU A 102 13.96 16.15 11.06
CA LEU A 102 13.49 17.26 11.89
C LEU A 102 13.33 16.83 13.34
N ALA A 103 12.66 15.68 13.59
CA ALA A 103 12.44 15.15 14.94
C ALA A 103 13.79 14.87 15.66
N GLY A 104 14.72 14.20 14.99
CA GLY A 104 16.04 13.93 15.56
C GLY A 104 16.84 15.19 15.82
N THR A 105 16.75 16.21 14.94
CA THR A 105 17.42 17.49 15.12
C THR A 105 16.83 18.28 16.30
N LEU A 106 15.50 18.29 16.45
CA LEU A 106 14.84 18.93 17.60
C LEU A 106 15.25 18.27 18.92
N LEU A 107 15.33 16.94 18.96
CA LEU A 107 15.78 16.19 20.13
C LEU A 107 17.27 16.43 20.42
N GLU A 108 18.13 16.53 19.42
CA GLU A 108 19.53 16.91 19.60
C GLU A 108 19.67 18.31 20.21
N LYS A 109 18.85 19.28 19.79
CA LYS A 109 18.85 20.61 20.41
C LYS A 109 18.28 20.59 21.83
N ALA A 110 17.25 19.75 22.07
CA ALA A 110 16.72 19.54 23.41
C ALA A 110 17.79 18.97 24.39
N GLU A 111 18.67 18.08 23.93
CA GLU A 111 19.76 17.53 24.75
C GLU A 111 20.63 18.63 25.36
N LYS A 112 21.00 19.64 24.57
CA LYS A 112 21.79 20.78 25.05
C LYS A 112 21.08 21.56 26.15
N LEU A 113 19.77 21.78 25.99
CA LEU A 113 18.95 22.46 27.00
C LEU A 113 18.80 21.62 28.30
N LEU A 114 18.72 20.32 28.17
CA LEU A 114 18.72 19.39 29.32
C LEU A 114 20.05 19.41 30.08
N ASP A 115 21.16 19.56 29.36
CA ASP A 115 22.49 19.71 29.99
C ASP A 115 22.64 21.04 30.74
N GLU A 116 21.94 22.09 30.31
CA GLU A 116 21.78 23.36 31.03
C GLU A 116 20.77 23.28 32.20
N ASN A 117 20.29 22.09 32.54
CA ASN A 117 19.30 21.81 33.59
C ASN A 117 17.91 22.43 33.34
N ILE A 118 17.54 22.72 32.10
CA ILE A 118 16.17 23.12 31.74
C ILE A 118 15.28 21.90 31.82
N HIS A 119 14.16 22.00 32.52
CA HIS A 119 13.24 20.89 32.68
C HIS A 119 12.56 20.50 31.35
N PRO A 120 12.39 19.20 31.05
CA PRO A 120 11.77 18.73 29.76
C PRO A 120 10.41 19.36 29.45
N SER A 121 9.57 19.60 30.46
CA SER A 121 8.26 20.24 30.28
C SER A 121 8.34 21.67 29.74
N ILE A 122 9.38 22.41 30.11
CA ILE A 122 9.65 23.78 29.62
C ILE A 122 10.05 23.73 28.15
N ILE A 123 10.93 22.78 27.79
CA ILE A 123 11.37 22.56 26.39
C ILE A 123 10.17 22.20 25.54
N MET A 124 9.31 21.26 25.98
CA MET A 124 8.09 20.87 25.28
C MET A 124 7.13 22.05 25.09
N SER A 125 6.91 22.86 26.14
CA SER A 125 6.09 24.07 26.03
C SER A 125 6.65 25.04 24.98
N GLY A 126 7.98 25.20 24.94
CA GLY A 126 8.66 26.00 23.92
C GLY A 126 8.41 25.47 22.50
N TYR A 127 8.54 24.16 22.29
CA TYR A 127 8.28 23.52 21.00
C TYR A 127 6.81 23.64 20.56
N THR A 128 5.86 23.51 21.48
CA THR A 128 4.42 23.69 21.17
C THR A 128 4.13 25.10 20.70
N LYS A 129 4.71 26.11 21.38
CA LYS A 129 4.56 27.51 20.94
C LYS A 129 5.22 27.78 19.59
N ALA A 130 6.40 27.21 19.37
CA ALA A 130 7.11 27.32 18.09
C ALA A 130 6.33 26.65 16.96
N GLN A 131 5.72 25.50 17.20
CA GLN A 131 4.85 24.80 16.25
C GLN A 131 3.67 25.68 15.81
N ALA A 132 2.94 26.26 16.78
CA ALA A 132 1.81 27.13 16.49
C ALA A 132 2.23 28.32 15.60
N LYS A 133 3.37 28.94 15.95
CA LYS A 133 3.90 30.08 15.16
C LYS A 133 4.40 29.66 13.78
N ALA A 134 5.01 28.48 13.67
CA ALA A 134 5.44 27.94 12.37
C ALA A 134 4.27 27.68 11.45
N LEU A 135 3.17 27.13 11.96
CA LEU A 135 1.94 26.88 11.18
C LEU A 135 1.34 28.20 10.68
N GLU A 136 1.22 29.22 11.55
CA GLU A 136 0.76 30.56 11.14
C GLU A 136 1.64 31.15 10.02
N ILE A 137 2.97 31.01 10.13
CA ILE A 137 3.89 31.50 9.10
C ILE A 137 3.70 30.72 7.80
N LEU A 138 3.55 29.39 7.88
CA LEU A 138 3.33 28.55 6.69
C LEU A 138 2.06 28.95 5.94
N GLU A 139 0.96 29.22 6.65
CA GLU A 139 -0.28 29.70 6.05
C GLU A 139 -0.08 31.04 5.32
N ASN A 140 0.70 31.96 5.91
CA ASN A 140 0.96 33.27 5.33
C ASN A 140 1.90 33.24 4.10
N VAL A 141 2.82 32.27 4.02
CA VAL A 141 3.76 32.16 2.89
C VAL A 141 3.30 31.15 1.84
N ALA A 142 2.24 30.40 2.12
CA ALA A 142 1.69 29.44 1.15
C ALA A 142 1.18 30.14 -0.10
N VAL A 143 1.57 29.63 -1.26
CA VAL A 143 1.07 30.09 -2.55
C VAL A 143 -0.17 29.26 -2.91
N PRO A 144 -1.33 29.89 -3.17
CA PRO A 144 -2.51 29.14 -3.59
C PRO A 144 -2.25 28.47 -4.94
N VAL A 145 -2.73 27.24 -5.07
CA VAL A 145 -2.61 26.43 -6.28
C VAL A 145 -3.98 26.24 -6.91
N ASP A 146 -4.08 26.52 -8.20
CA ASP A 146 -5.25 26.18 -8.98
C ASP A 146 -5.13 24.74 -9.50
N VAL A 147 -6.04 23.88 -9.05
CA VAL A 147 -6.09 22.47 -9.43
C VAL A 147 -6.42 22.27 -10.92
N GLU A 148 -7.08 23.24 -11.54
CA GLU A 148 -7.35 23.23 -12.99
C GLU A 148 -6.09 23.61 -13.80
N ASN A 149 -5.13 24.30 -13.19
CA ASN A 149 -3.89 24.71 -13.84
C ASN A 149 -2.86 23.58 -13.84
N GLU A 150 -2.77 22.87 -14.97
CA GLU A 150 -1.85 21.75 -15.15
C GLU A 150 -0.37 22.14 -14.95
N ALA A 151 0.02 23.36 -15.28
CA ALA A 151 1.40 23.80 -15.10
C ALA A 151 1.78 23.94 -13.61
N GLU A 152 0.83 24.29 -12.75
CA GLU A 152 1.04 24.34 -11.31
C GLU A 152 1.09 22.94 -10.71
N LEU A 153 0.18 22.05 -11.10
CA LEU A 153 0.21 20.65 -10.69
C LEU A 153 1.54 19.99 -11.09
N ARG A 154 2.04 20.26 -12.30
CA ARG A 154 3.34 19.75 -12.75
C ARG A 154 4.49 20.21 -11.86
N LYS A 155 4.50 21.45 -11.37
CA LYS A 155 5.54 21.95 -10.46
C LYS A 155 5.52 21.19 -9.13
N ILE A 156 4.34 20.87 -8.60
CA ILE A 156 4.20 20.10 -7.37
C ILE A 156 4.75 18.69 -7.57
N VAL A 157 4.33 18.01 -8.64
CA VAL A 157 4.80 16.66 -8.98
C VAL A 157 6.31 16.66 -9.22
N ASP A 158 6.85 17.67 -9.93
CA ASP A 158 8.28 17.82 -10.16
C ASP A 158 9.07 17.93 -8.85
N THR A 159 8.57 18.71 -7.89
CA THR A 159 9.21 18.86 -6.58
C THR A 159 9.27 17.52 -5.83
N THR A 160 8.18 16.78 -5.81
CA THR A 160 8.11 15.47 -5.14
C THR A 160 9.00 14.43 -5.82
N ILE A 161 8.96 14.36 -7.15
CA ILE A 161 9.73 13.37 -7.94
C ILE A 161 11.22 13.69 -7.95
N SER A 162 11.61 14.97 -7.91
CA SER A 162 13.02 15.38 -7.96
C SER A 162 13.87 14.87 -6.80
N SER A 163 13.25 14.51 -5.68
CA SER A 163 13.92 13.90 -4.54
C SER A 163 14.08 12.39 -4.65
N LYS A 164 13.50 11.76 -5.67
CA LYS A 164 13.47 10.31 -5.88
C LYS A 164 14.17 9.93 -7.18
N TYR A 165 14.68 8.69 -7.24
CA TYR A 165 15.22 8.15 -8.49
C TYR A 165 14.08 7.69 -9.42
N THR A 166 13.58 8.59 -10.22
CA THR A 166 12.48 8.35 -11.17
C THR A 166 12.92 8.43 -12.64
N GLY A 167 14.22 8.32 -12.91
CA GLY A 167 14.80 8.57 -14.22
C GLY A 167 15.19 10.05 -14.45
N HIS A 168 15.73 10.32 -15.59
CA HIS A 168 16.17 11.64 -16.02
C HIS A 168 15.54 12.02 -17.36
N GLY A 169 15.40 13.32 -17.62
CA GLY A 169 14.95 13.81 -18.91
C GLY A 169 13.56 13.31 -19.32
N PRO A 170 13.43 12.57 -20.45
CA PRO A 170 12.15 12.14 -21.00
C PRO A 170 11.37 11.21 -20.08
N GLU A 171 12.03 10.35 -19.32
CA GLU A 171 11.42 9.39 -18.38
C GLU A 171 10.71 10.12 -17.27
N LYS A 172 11.39 11.10 -16.65
CA LYS A 172 10.83 11.95 -15.61
C LYS A 172 9.59 12.71 -16.12
N GLN A 173 9.71 13.32 -17.31
CA GLN A 173 8.59 14.05 -17.91
C GLN A 173 7.37 13.14 -18.11
N LYS A 174 7.59 11.94 -18.64
CA LYS A 174 6.51 10.98 -18.86
C LYS A 174 5.82 10.56 -17.57
N ILE A 175 6.58 10.32 -16.49
CA ILE A 175 6.02 9.99 -15.17
C ILE A 175 5.18 11.17 -14.66
N MET A 176 5.70 12.40 -14.75
CA MET A 176 4.98 13.61 -14.35
C MET A 176 3.66 13.74 -15.09
N ASP A 177 3.65 13.55 -16.42
CA ASP A 177 2.44 13.62 -17.24
C ASP A 177 1.40 12.57 -16.80
N MET A 178 1.84 11.33 -16.59
CA MET A 178 0.96 10.26 -16.13
C MET A 178 0.38 10.53 -14.73
N VAL A 179 1.16 11.07 -13.81
CA VAL A 179 0.70 11.40 -12.44
C VAL A 179 -0.33 12.51 -12.48
N VAL A 180 -0.05 13.60 -13.19
CA VAL A 180 -0.99 14.73 -13.33
C VAL A 180 -2.30 14.28 -13.99
N GLU A 181 -2.21 13.50 -15.08
CA GLU A 181 -3.39 12.96 -15.75
C GLU A 181 -4.19 12.01 -14.85
N ALA A 182 -3.51 11.11 -14.12
CA ALA A 182 -4.18 10.19 -13.21
C ALA A 182 -4.96 10.93 -12.11
N ILE A 183 -4.34 11.94 -11.48
CA ILE A 183 -5.00 12.74 -10.44
C ILE A 183 -6.20 13.51 -11.01
N LYS A 184 -6.08 14.10 -12.20
CA LYS A 184 -7.20 14.81 -12.85
C LYS A 184 -8.39 13.89 -13.18
N ILE A 185 -8.13 12.61 -13.51
CA ILE A 185 -9.20 11.64 -13.79
C ILE A 185 -10.00 11.29 -12.53
N ILE A 186 -9.33 11.18 -11.37
CA ILE A 186 -9.98 10.76 -10.11
C ILE A 186 -10.45 11.93 -9.25
N ALA A 187 -10.08 13.17 -9.59
CA ALA A 187 -10.48 14.36 -8.84
C ALA A 187 -11.98 14.67 -9.05
N GLU A 188 -12.75 14.58 -7.97
CA GLU A 188 -14.18 14.92 -7.95
C GLU A 188 -14.37 16.30 -7.33
N LYS A 189 -15.04 17.22 -8.04
CA LYS A 189 -15.36 18.55 -7.54
C LYS A 189 -16.46 18.47 -6.50
N LYS A 190 -16.22 19.02 -5.33
CA LYS A 190 -17.22 19.11 -4.25
C LYS A 190 -18.16 20.31 -4.45
N SER A 191 -19.31 20.27 -3.79
CA SER A 191 -20.29 21.36 -3.78
C SER A 191 -19.78 22.64 -3.11
N ASP A 192 -18.78 22.53 -2.23
CA ASP A 192 -18.12 23.64 -1.55
C ASP A 192 -17.01 24.32 -2.36
N GLY A 193 -16.80 23.86 -3.62
CA GLY A 193 -15.76 24.34 -4.53
C GLY A 193 -14.40 23.67 -4.36
N GLY A 194 -14.25 22.78 -3.35
CA GLY A 194 -13.04 21.99 -3.16
C GLY A 194 -13.03 20.73 -4.04
N TYR A 195 -11.93 19.98 -3.98
CA TYR A 195 -11.77 18.69 -4.66
C TYR A 195 -11.67 17.56 -3.66
N LYS A 196 -12.24 16.40 -4.02
CA LYS A 196 -12.02 15.12 -3.35
C LYS A 196 -11.21 14.25 -4.28
N VAL A 197 -10.11 13.71 -3.76
CA VAL A 197 -9.24 12.78 -4.50
C VAL A 197 -9.14 11.50 -3.65
N ASP A 198 -9.53 10.38 -4.26
CA ASP A 198 -9.46 9.07 -3.63
C ASP A 198 -8.34 8.27 -4.30
N LEU A 199 -7.18 8.22 -3.66
CA LEU A 199 -5.99 7.56 -4.21
C LEU A 199 -6.15 6.04 -4.36
N ASP A 200 -7.07 5.42 -3.63
CA ASP A 200 -7.37 4.00 -3.77
C ASP A 200 -7.93 3.64 -5.16
N LEU A 201 -8.39 4.65 -5.91
CA LEU A 201 -8.85 4.46 -7.28
C LEU A 201 -7.71 4.31 -8.28
N VAL A 202 -6.50 4.75 -7.95
CA VAL A 202 -5.31 4.55 -8.78
C VAL A 202 -4.65 3.23 -8.43
N LYS A 203 -4.46 2.38 -9.42
CA LYS A 203 -3.72 1.12 -9.27
C LYS A 203 -2.42 1.19 -10.04
N ILE A 204 -1.31 0.92 -9.35
CA ILE A 204 0.02 0.85 -9.95
C ILE A 204 0.43 -0.61 -10.07
N GLU A 205 0.59 -1.07 -11.30
CA GLU A 205 1.13 -2.40 -11.59
C GLU A 205 2.56 -2.30 -12.11
N LYS A 206 3.44 -3.15 -11.59
CA LYS A 206 4.85 -3.20 -11.94
C LYS A 206 5.14 -4.47 -12.71
N LYS A 207 5.79 -4.33 -13.86
CA LYS A 207 6.23 -5.48 -14.67
C LYS A 207 7.70 -5.34 -15.00
N LYS A 208 8.46 -6.42 -14.86
CA LYS A 208 9.87 -6.47 -15.23
C LYS A 208 10.00 -6.49 -16.77
N GLY A 209 11.02 -5.82 -17.28
CA GLY A 209 11.34 -5.72 -18.71
C GLY A 209 10.95 -4.37 -19.29
N GLY A 210 11.64 -3.95 -20.34
CA GLY A 210 11.45 -2.65 -20.97
C GLY A 210 12.08 -1.48 -20.20
N SER A 211 11.75 -0.27 -20.64
CA SER A 211 12.17 1.01 -20.05
C SER A 211 11.01 1.66 -19.27
N LEU A 212 11.34 2.62 -18.40
CA LEU A 212 10.34 3.51 -17.79
C LEU A 212 9.51 4.25 -18.84
N LEU A 213 10.08 4.48 -20.03
CA LEU A 213 9.35 5.08 -21.17
C LEU A 213 8.23 4.19 -21.73
N ASP A 214 8.27 2.87 -21.45
CA ASP A 214 7.19 1.95 -21.83
C ASP A 214 6.00 1.99 -20.88
N SER A 215 6.15 2.65 -19.73
CA SER A 215 5.05 2.86 -18.78
C SER A 215 3.93 3.68 -19.42
N ARG A 216 2.69 3.36 -19.09
CA ARG A 216 1.52 4.05 -19.64
C ARG A 216 0.37 4.10 -18.65
N LEU A 217 -0.36 5.17 -18.69
CA LEU A 217 -1.62 5.31 -18.00
C LEU A 217 -2.73 4.60 -18.78
N ILE A 218 -3.45 3.69 -18.10
CA ILE A 218 -4.60 2.98 -18.65
C ILE A 218 -5.86 3.58 -18.03
N ARG A 219 -6.74 4.10 -18.88
CA ARG A 219 -8.07 4.57 -18.44
C ARG A 219 -9.00 3.36 -18.30
N GLY A 220 -8.96 2.72 -17.15
CA GLY A 220 -9.65 1.48 -16.86
C GLY A 220 -8.97 0.72 -15.74
N VAL A 221 -9.22 -0.56 -15.60
CA VAL A 221 -8.65 -1.41 -14.55
C VAL A 221 -7.71 -2.44 -15.16
N VAL A 222 -6.47 -2.49 -14.66
CA VAL A 222 -5.51 -3.53 -15.02
C VAL A 222 -5.56 -4.63 -13.96
N LEU A 223 -5.83 -5.86 -14.39
CA LEU A 223 -5.84 -7.04 -13.54
C LEU A 223 -4.58 -7.87 -13.82
N ASP A 224 -3.79 -8.14 -12.76
CA ASP A 224 -2.67 -9.08 -12.84
C ASP A 224 -3.20 -10.52 -12.82
N LYS A 225 -3.94 -10.87 -13.85
CA LYS A 225 -4.57 -12.18 -14.03
C LYS A 225 -4.66 -12.53 -15.52
N GLU A 226 -4.58 -13.80 -15.79
CA GLU A 226 -4.78 -14.35 -17.14
C GLU A 226 -6.18 -14.91 -17.30
N VAL A 227 -6.61 -15.04 -18.56
CA VAL A 227 -7.84 -15.73 -18.93
C VAL A 227 -7.72 -17.21 -18.57
N VAL A 228 -8.72 -17.74 -17.88
CA VAL A 228 -8.61 -19.05 -17.22
C VAL A 228 -8.56 -20.25 -18.18
N HIS A 229 -8.99 -20.11 -19.42
CA HIS A 229 -9.01 -21.20 -20.39
C HIS A 229 -8.56 -20.73 -21.78
N PRO A 230 -7.67 -21.46 -22.47
CA PRO A 230 -7.12 -21.04 -23.76
C PRO A 230 -8.15 -20.92 -24.90
N GLY A 231 -9.26 -21.62 -24.81
CA GLY A 231 -10.37 -21.55 -25.77
C GLY A 231 -11.29 -20.35 -25.60
N MET A 232 -11.06 -19.49 -24.60
CA MET A 232 -11.82 -18.25 -24.39
C MET A 232 -11.31 -17.13 -25.30
N PRO A 233 -12.18 -16.17 -25.67
CA PRO A 233 -11.74 -14.99 -26.42
C PRO A 233 -10.74 -14.19 -25.60
N LYS A 234 -9.66 -13.70 -26.23
CA LYS A 234 -8.65 -12.83 -25.58
C LYS A 234 -9.02 -11.35 -25.61
N ARG A 235 -9.98 -10.98 -26.43
CA ARG A 235 -10.49 -9.61 -26.58
C ARG A 235 -11.99 -9.64 -26.79
N VAL A 236 -12.70 -8.82 -26.03
CA VAL A 236 -14.15 -8.64 -26.14
C VAL A 236 -14.44 -7.16 -26.21
N GLU A 237 -15.12 -6.72 -27.27
CA GLU A 237 -15.53 -5.32 -27.44
C GLU A 237 -16.95 -5.12 -26.95
N ASN A 238 -17.26 -3.93 -26.42
CA ASN A 238 -18.56 -3.59 -25.81
C ASN A 238 -19.02 -4.65 -24.78
N ALA A 239 -18.08 -5.11 -23.94
CA ALA A 239 -18.29 -6.20 -23.03
C ALA A 239 -19.34 -5.88 -21.95
N LYS A 240 -20.29 -6.79 -21.75
CA LYS A 240 -21.11 -6.84 -20.55
C LYS A 240 -20.35 -7.65 -19.50
N ILE A 241 -19.93 -6.97 -18.43
CA ILE A 241 -19.09 -7.55 -17.39
C ILE A 241 -19.95 -7.96 -16.22
N LEU A 242 -19.91 -9.25 -15.86
CA LEU A 242 -20.50 -9.79 -14.65
C LEU A 242 -19.42 -9.95 -13.59
N VAL A 243 -19.61 -9.30 -12.46
CA VAL A 243 -18.72 -9.39 -11.29
C VAL A 243 -19.36 -10.28 -10.25
N LEU A 244 -18.64 -11.33 -9.82
CA LEU A 244 -19.14 -12.33 -8.88
C LEU A 244 -18.29 -12.43 -7.63
N ASP A 245 -18.94 -12.49 -6.47
CA ASP A 245 -18.32 -12.87 -5.18
C ASP A 245 -18.65 -14.33 -4.79
N ALA A 246 -19.12 -15.12 -5.74
CA ALA A 246 -19.44 -16.53 -5.57
C ALA A 246 -18.46 -17.42 -6.36
N PRO A 247 -18.12 -18.61 -5.83
CA PRO A 247 -17.35 -19.58 -6.58
C PRO A 247 -18.20 -20.23 -7.68
N LEU A 248 -17.57 -20.55 -8.80
CA LEU A 248 -18.13 -21.42 -9.83
C LEU A 248 -17.49 -22.81 -9.66
N GLU A 249 -17.64 -23.35 -8.47
CA GLU A 249 -17.09 -24.64 -8.03
C GLU A 249 -18.17 -25.38 -7.24
N ILE A 250 -18.08 -26.70 -7.22
CA ILE A 250 -18.92 -27.50 -6.36
C ILE A 250 -18.44 -27.32 -4.91
N GLN A 251 -19.31 -26.79 -4.08
CA GLN A 251 -19.02 -26.60 -2.66
C GLN A 251 -19.10 -27.92 -1.93
N LYS A 252 -18.03 -28.25 -1.19
CA LYS A 252 -18.07 -29.37 -0.25
C LYS A 252 -18.96 -28.98 0.94
N PRO A 253 -19.79 -29.91 1.45
CA PRO A 253 -20.57 -29.65 2.65
C PRO A 253 -19.66 -29.42 3.86
N ASP A 254 -20.08 -28.54 4.77
CA ASP A 254 -19.34 -28.20 6.00
C ASP A 254 -19.13 -29.41 6.94
N ILE A 255 -19.94 -30.44 6.78
CA ILE A 255 -19.83 -31.70 7.54
C ILE A 255 -19.06 -32.71 6.69
N THR A 256 -18.03 -33.28 7.26
CA THR A 256 -17.25 -34.34 6.62
C THR A 256 -18.09 -35.65 6.50
N THR A 257 -18.95 -35.70 5.51
CA THR A 257 -19.75 -36.87 5.20
C THR A 257 -18.95 -37.72 4.22
N LYS A 258 -18.63 -38.96 4.63
CA LYS A 258 -18.03 -39.96 3.73
C LYS A 258 -19.13 -40.77 3.10
N ILE A 259 -19.33 -40.58 1.81
CA ILE A 259 -20.21 -41.43 1.01
C ILE A 259 -19.36 -42.64 0.53
N ARG A 260 -19.74 -43.82 0.89
CA ARG A 260 -19.09 -45.05 0.42
C ARG A 260 -19.81 -45.51 -0.84
N VAL A 261 -19.17 -45.27 -1.99
CA VAL A 261 -19.65 -45.73 -3.27
C VAL A 261 -19.10 -47.14 -3.51
N THR A 262 -19.96 -48.11 -3.72
CA THR A 262 -19.59 -49.52 -3.92
C THR A 262 -19.82 -49.98 -5.37
N ASP A 263 -20.45 -49.13 -6.17
CA ASP A 263 -20.81 -49.44 -7.56
C ASP A 263 -20.27 -48.34 -8.49
N ILE A 264 -19.71 -48.73 -9.62
CA ILE A 264 -19.16 -47.84 -10.62
C ILE A 264 -20.29 -46.99 -11.24
N GLU A 265 -21.48 -47.57 -11.47
CA GLU A 265 -22.62 -46.81 -12.00
C GLU A 265 -23.09 -45.65 -11.09
N GLN A 266 -22.95 -45.84 -9.77
CA GLN A 266 -23.25 -44.76 -8.82
C GLN A 266 -22.21 -43.64 -8.89
N LEU A 267 -20.95 -43.97 -9.07
CA LEU A 267 -19.88 -42.98 -9.24
C LEU A 267 -20.12 -42.15 -10.50
N ASP A 268 -20.45 -42.77 -11.60
CA ASP A 268 -20.72 -42.08 -12.88
C ASP A 268 -21.93 -41.14 -12.74
N ARG A 269 -22.99 -41.54 -12.07
CA ARG A 269 -24.15 -40.66 -11.79
C ARG A 269 -23.79 -39.47 -10.94
N PHE A 270 -22.89 -39.61 -9.94
CA PHE A 270 -22.42 -38.46 -9.16
C PHE A 270 -21.62 -37.48 -10.02
N LEU A 271 -20.72 -37.96 -10.87
CA LEU A 271 -19.94 -37.13 -11.79
C LEU A 271 -20.80 -36.40 -12.84
N GLU A 272 -21.83 -37.11 -13.33
CA GLU A 272 -22.81 -36.49 -14.22
C GLU A 272 -23.62 -35.38 -13.55
N GLU A 273 -24.02 -35.59 -12.28
CA GLU A 273 -24.77 -34.60 -11.51
C GLU A 273 -23.89 -33.39 -11.19
N GLU A 274 -22.61 -33.60 -10.81
CA GLU A 274 -21.65 -32.50 -10.60
C GLU A 274 -21.46 -31.69 -11.88
N THR A 275 -21.31 -32.36 -13.01
CA THR A 275 -21.19 -31.71 -14.32
C THR A 275 -22.45 -30.92 -14.68
N ARG A 276 -23.62 -31.46 -14.36
CA ARG A 276 -24.91 -30.81 -14.59
C ARG A 276 -25.03 -29.53 -13.75
N LEU A 277 -24.67 -29.59 -12.46
CA LEU A 277 -24.71 -28.42 -11.58
C LEU A 277 -23.80 -27.29 -12.08
N LEU A 278 -22.57 -27.62 -12.49
CA LEU A 278 -21.63 -26.65 -13.05
C LEU A 278 -22.14 -26.04 -14.37
N LYS A 279 -22.76 -26.87 -15.20
CA LYS A 279 -23.40 -26.41 -16.43
C LYS A 279 -24.57 -25.46 -16.16
N ASP A 280 -25.41 -25.79 -15.18
CA ASP A 280 -26.55 -24.92 -14.79
C ASP A 280 -26.07 -23.57 -14.23
N MET A 281 -24.94 -23.54 -13.49
CA MET A 281 -24.33 -22.28 -13.05
C MET A 281 -23.90 -21.44 -14.25
N VAL A 282 -23.25 -22.05 -15.24
CA VAL A 282 -22.81 -21.35 -16.46
C VAL A 282 -23.99 -20.90 -17.30
N GLU A 283 -25.08 -21.69 -17.40
CA GLU A 283 -26.28 -21.29 -18.09
C GLU A 283 -26.97 -20.07 -17.46
N LYS A 284 -26.99 -20.00 -16.11
CA LYS A 284 -27.46 -18.81 -15.39
C LYS A 284 -26.64 -17.58 -15.73
N ILE A 285 -25.31 -17.72 -15.81
CA ILE A 285 -24.41 -16.64 -16.22
C ILE A 285 -24.70 -16.23 -17.66
N ALA A 286 -24.79 -17.18 -18.58
CA ALA A 286 -25.08 -16.92 -19.99
C ALA A 286 -26.43 -16.21 -20.17
N ALA A 287 -27.44 -16.56 -19.36
CA ALA A 287 -28.76 -15.94 -19.38
C ALA A 287 -28.73 -14.44 -19.03
N THR A 288 -27.72 -13.97 -18.29
CA THR A 288 -27.54 -12.52 -18.02
C THR A 288 -27.07 -11.74 -19.25
N GLY A 289 -26.60 -12.42 -20.27
CA GLY A 289 -26.00 -11.83 -21.47
C GLY A 289 -24.59 -11.32 -21.24
N ALA A 290 -23.93 -11.71 -20.12
CA ALA A 290 -22.56 -11.34 -19.84
C ALA A 290 -21.59 -11.98 -20.83
N SER A 291 -20.68 -11.20 -21.37
CA SER A 291 -19.58 -11.65 -22.23
C SER A 291 -18.24 -11.78 -21.50
N VAL A 292 -18.15 -11.18 -20.32
CA VAL A 292 -16.98 -11.26 -19.44
C VAL A 292 -17.44 -11.57 -18.02
N VAL A 293 -16.78 -12.51 -17.36
CA VAL A 293 -17.01 -12.88 -15.95
C VAL A 293 -15.74 -12.68 -15.14
N ILE A 294 -15.85 -11.93 -14.06
CA ILE A 294 -14.74 -11.70 -13.12
C ILE A 294 -15.18 -12.16 -11.74
N THR A 295 -14.46 -13.12 -11.15
CA THR A 295 -14.80 -13.64 -9.81
C THR A 295 -13.64 -13.51 -8.84
N GLN A 296 -13.98 -13.23 -7.57
CA GLN A 296 -13.07 -13.27 -6.44
C GLN A 296 -12.67 -14.71 -6.10
N LYS A 297 -13.55 -15.65 -6.34
CA LYS A 297 -13.41 -17.05 -5.97
C LYS A 297 -12.83 -17.89 -7.13
N GLY A 298 -12.80 -19.20 -6.96
CA GLY A 298 -12.36 -20.14 -7.99
C GLY A 298 -13.41 -20.40 -9.06
N ILE A 299 -12.94 -20.96 -10.17
CA ILE A 299 -13.77 -21.49 -11.25
C ILE A 299 -13.28 -22.91 -11.53
N ASP A 300 -14.15 -23.90 -11.41
CA ASP A 300 -13.87 -25.29 -11.73
C ASP A 300 -13.50 -25.45 -13.20
N ASP A 301 -12.63 -26.39 -13.53
CA ASP A 301 -12.12 -26.60 -14.88
C ASP A 301 -13.24 -26.99 -15.86
N VAL A 302 -14.26 -27.72 -15.41
CA VAL A 302 -15.46 -28.06 -16.21
C VAL A 302 -16.28 -26.80 -16.47
N ALA A 303 -16.45 -25.93 -15.47
CA ALA A 303 -17.13 -24.66 -15.65
C ALA A 303 -16.36 -23.72 -16.59
N GLN A 304 -15.01 -23.71 -16.53
CA GLN A 304 -14.18 -22.96 -17.49
C GLN A 304 -14.40 -23.43 -18.93
N HIS A 305 -14.48 -24.74 -19.14
CA HIS A 305 -14.77 -25.31 -20.46
C HIS A 305 -16.14 -24.88 -20.98
N PHE A 306 -17.19 -24.92 -20.15
CA PHE A 306 -18.53 -24.47 -20.54
C PHE A 306 -18.59 -22.98 -20.85
N LEU A 307 -17.89 -22.13 -20.04
CA LEU A 307 -17.78 -20.69 -20.31
C LEU A 307 -17.07 -20.43 -21.66
N ALA A 308 -15.97 -21.15 -21.91
CA ALA A 308 -15.24 -21.05 -23.17
C ALA A 308 -16.14 -21.48 -24.38
N LYS A 309 -16.92 -22.55 -24.24
CA LYS A 309 -17.85 -22.99 -25.26
C LYS A 309 -18.97 -21.98 -25.56
N LYS A 310 -19.35 -21.18 -24.57
CA LYS A 310 -20.29 -20.06 -24.71
C LYS A 310 -19.62 -18.77 -25.25
N GLY A 311 -18.29 -18.75 -25.42
CA GLY A 311 -17.55 -17.58 -25.86
C GLY A 311 -17.42 -16.51 -24.78
N ILE A 312 -17.60 -16.87 -23.50
CA ILE A 312 -17.48 -15.96 -22.35
C ILE A 312 -16.04 -15.96 -21.86
N LEU A 313 -15.43 -14.76 -21.78
CA LEU A 313 -14.12 -14.57 -21.17
C LEU A 313 -14.26 -14.61 -19.64
N ALA A 314 -13.44 -15.40 -18.96
CA ALA A 314 -13.49 -15.49 -17.49
C ALA A 314 -12.13 -15.31 -16.85
N VAL A 315 -12.14 -14.64 -15.68
CA VAL A 315 -10.98 -14.41 -14.82
C VAL A 315 -11.34 -14.79 -13.39
N ARG A 316 -10.47 -15.57 -12.72
CA ARG A 316 -10.70 -16.08 -11.37
C ARG A 316 -9.72 -15.51 -10.35
N ARG A 317 -10.06 -15.62 -9.04
CA ARG A 317 -9.20 -15.25 -7.91
C ARG A 317 -8.71 -13.80 -7.99
N VAL A 318 -9.59 -12.90 -8.42
CA VAL A 318 -9.31 -11.46 -8.46
C VAL A 318 -9.45 -10.91 -7.04
N LYS A 319 -8.53 -10.03 -6.64
CA LYS A 319 -8.59 -9.40 -5.32
C LYS A 319 -9.87 -8.57 -5.17
N ARG A 320 -10.44 -8.54 -3.97
CA ARG A 320 -11.68 -7.79 -3.69
C ARG A 320 -11.55 -6.30 -4.08
N SER A 321 -10.43 -5.67 -3.72
CA SER A 321 -10.15 -4.28 -4.08
C SER A 321 -10.16 -4.02 -5.60
N ASP A 322 -9.69 -5.00 -6.40
CA ASP A 322 -9.70 -4.89 -7.85
C ASP A 322 -11.11 -5.09 -8.41
N ILE A 323 -11.90 -5.98 -7.82
CA ILE A 323 -13.31 -6.19 -8.15
C ILE A 323 -14.14 -4.92 -7.90
N GLU A 324 -13.92 -4.26 -6.78
CA GLU A 324 -14.58 -2.99 -6.44
C GLU A 324 -14.23 -1.89 -7.47
N LYS A 325 -12.96 -1.83 -7.91
CA LYS A 325 -12.54 -0.91 -8.98
C LYS A 325 -13.19 -1.23 -10.32
N VAL A 326 -13.27 -2.51 -10.69
CA VAL A 326 -13.96 -2.94 -11.92
C VAL A 326 -15.44 -2.57 -11.84
N ALA A 327 -16.13 -2.89 -10.75
CA ALA A 327 -17.53 -2.56 -10.57
C ALA A 327 -17.78 -1.05 -10.69
N ARG A 328 -16.93 -0.22 -10.10
CA ARG A 328 -17.03 1.25 -10.20
C ARG A 328 -16.74 1.77 -11.60
N ALA A 329 -15.76 1.22 -12.29
CA ALA A 329 -15.38 1.63 -13.64
C ALA A 329 -16.40 1.24 -14.72
N THR A 330 -17.15 0.17 -14.48
CA THR A 330 -18.11 -0.39 -15.45
C THR A 330 -19.58 -0.16 -15.10
N GLY A 331 -19.85 0.33 -13.89
CA GLY A 331 -21.20 0.60 -13.41
C GLY A 331 -22.00 -0.64 -13.02
#